data_7b39ed30b54b0961f7d86e580e176886
#
_entry.id   7b39ed30b54b0961f7d86e580e176886
#
_cell.length_a   1.000
_cell.length_b   1.000
_cell.length_c   1.000
_cell.angle_alpha   90.00
_cell.angle_beta   90.00
_cell.angle_gamma   90.00
#
_symmetry.space_group_name_H-M   'P 1'
#
loop_
_entity.id
_entity.type
_entity.pdbx_description
1 polymer ?
#
loop_
_entity_poly.entity_id
_entity_poly.type
_entity_poly.pdbx_seq_one_letter_code
_entity_poly.pdbx_strand_id
1 'polypeptide(L)'
;MVEKFEKIGLDYIFKNLNLVTFLGKNRIKNLKFNSSAEELKIEYDNIELTTIFVENNKKSLEEIKRRLLSIKDISNVIYRLKEGYILDDLDFFDIKIFALETQRIYDEINESLFFTSPKNLEKVVSILDPENMKIPSFYIYSLYSIELGQIRDEIKKKKEKVIDDNQGEIEKLYEQEMKIEDKIRKELSDKLIKHSESLLYSLDKIGYLDLLLAKWNLMKNYHLLDQF
;
A
#
# COMPACT_ATOMS: atom_id res chain seq x y z
N MET A 1 16.59 -7.69 23.38
CA MET A 1 17.02 -8.15 22.03
C MET A 1 18.10 -7.22 21.45
N VAL A 2 18.00 -5.90 21.60
CA VAL A 2 18.96 -4.89 21.11
C VAL A 2 20.38 -5.12 21.67
N GLU A 3 20.53 -5.33 22.97
CA GLU A 3 21.85 -5.56 23.62
C GLU A 3 22.62 -6.79 23.05
N LYS A 4 21.93 -7.75 22.48
CA LYS A 4 22.55 -8.95 21.90
C LYS A 4 23.15 -8.68 20.52
N PHE A 5 22.58 -7.71 19.78
CA PHE A 5 23.04 -7.30 18.45
C PHE A 5 24.25 -6.35 18.53
N GLU A 6 24.34 -5.50 19.56
CA GLU A 6 25.48 -4.61 19.78
C GLU A 6 26.78 -5.38 19.97
N LYS A 7 26.74 -6.52 20.69
CA LYS A 7 27.93 -7.33 20.99
C LYS A 7 28.56 -8.02 19.77
N ILE A 8 27.83 -8.16 18.66
CA ILE A 8 28.31 -8.87 17.46
C ILE A 8 28.43 -7.95 16.24
N GLY A 9 28.37 -6.63 16.44
CA GLY A 9 28.53 -5.66 15.36
C GLY A 9 27.34 -5.51 14.40
N LEU A 10 26.25 -6.24 14.60
CA LEU A 10 25.04 -6.15 13.74
C LEU A 10 24.34 -4.79 13.84
N ASP A 11 24.48 -4.09 14.96
CA ASP A 11 23.95 -2.75 15.12
C ASP A 11 24.52 -1.78 14.09
N TYR A 12 25.80 -1.89 13.78
CA TYR A 12 26.44 -1.11 12.72
C TYR A 12 25.83 -1.43 11.35
N ILE A 13 25.62 -2.70 11.03
CA ILE A 13 25.00 -3.11 9.76
C ILE A 13 23.59 -2.58 9.66
N PHE A 14 22.77 -2.73 10.72
CA PHE A 14 21.39 -2.27 10.72
C PHE A 14 21.25 -0.74 10.59
N LYS A 15 22.17 0.02 11.18
CA LYS A 15 22.22 1.49 11.03
C LYS A 15 22.57 1.95 9.62
N ASN A 16 23.31 1.13 8.88
CA ASN A 16 23.71 1.43 7.49
C ASN A 16 22.73 0.86 6.44
N LEU A 17 21.71 0.10 6.86
CA LEU A 17 20.64 -0.33 5.96
C LEU A 17 19.69 0.86 5.68
N ASN A 18 19.70 1.36 4.47
CA ASN A 18 18.85 2.46 4.03
C ASN A 18 17.44 1.97 3.70
N LEU A 19 16.66 1.61 4.73
CA LEU A 19 15.27 1.20 4.59
C LEU A 19 14.37 2.42 4.42
N VAL A 20 13.55 2.38 3.37
CA VAL A 20 12.68 3.48 2.97
C VAL A 20 11.35 3.41 3.70
N THR A 21 10.75 2.21 3.76
CA THR A 21 9.42 2.00 4.31
C THR A 21 9.44 1.67 5.80
N PHE A 22 8.33 1.97 6.48
CA PHE A 22 8.11 1.46 7.84
C PHE A 22 8.03 -0.07 7.88
N LEU A 23 7.50 -0.69 6.81
CA LEU A 23 7.39 -2.14 6.66
C LEU A 23 8.76 -2.83 6.68
N GLY A 24 9.72 -2.30 5.91
CA GLY A 24 11.10 -2.78 5.91
C GLY A 24 11.78 -2.60 7.27
N LYS A 25 11.60 -1.44 7.90
CA LYS A 25 12.13 -1.15 9.26
C LYS A 25 11.56 -2.10 10.31
N ASN A 26 10.26 -2.40 10.23
CA ASN A 26 9.60 -3.32 11.15
C ASN A 26 10.09 -4.77 10.96
N ARG A 27 10.42 -5.16 9.74
CA ARG A 27 11.01 -6.46 9.43
C ARG A 27 12.36 -6.68 10.13
N ILE A 28 13.22 -5.66 10.12
CA ILE A 28 14.50 -5.71 10.85
C ILE A 28 14.29 -5.83 12.36
N LYS A 29 13.35 -5.08 12.93
CA LYS A 29 13.03 -5.15 14.38
C LYS A 29 12.59 -6.56 14.80
N ASN A 30 11.90 -7.27 13.92
CA ASN A 30 11.36 -8.61 14.15
C ASN A 30 12.22 -9.72 13.54
N LEU A 31 13.45 -9.41 13.13
CA LEU A 31 14.36 -10.37 12.52
C LEU A 31 14.61 -11.54 13.47
N LYS A 32 14.44 -12.75 12.95
CA LYS A 32 14.81 -14.00 13.61
C LYS A 32 16.07 -14.53 12.95
N PHE A 33 16.94 -15.15 13.75
CA PHE A 33 18.08 -15.87 13.18
C PHE A 33 17.56 -17.11 12.46
N ASN A 34 18.00 -17.26 11.22
CA ASN A 34 17.77 -18.51 10.49
C ASN A 34 18.55 -19.63 11.15
N SER A 35 17.88 -20.73 11.42
CA SER A 35 18.47 -21.89 12.12
C SER A 35 18.83 -23.02 11.16
N SER A 36 18.40 -22.96 9.89
CA SER A 36 18.67 -23.98 8.89
C SER A 36 19.57 -23.46 7.76
N ALA A 37 20.42 -24.32 7.22
CA ALA A 37 21.23 -24.02 6.05
C ALA A 37 20.38 -23.75 4.80
N GLU A 38 19.21 -24.38 4.71
CA GLU A 38 18.25 -24.18 3.60
C GLU A 38 17.66 -22.78 3.59
N GLU A 39 17.23 -22.26 4.76
CA GLU A 39 16.71 -20.90 4.88
C GLU A 39 17.79 -19.86 4.52
N LEU A 40 19.02 -20.08 4.96
CA LEU A 40 20.16 -19.22 4.60
C LEU A 40 20.40 -19.25 3.10
N LYS A 41 20.38 -20.41 2.48
CA LYS A 41 20.58 -20.54 1.03
C LYS A 41 19.50 -19.78 0.26
N ILE A 42 18.23 -19.96 0.63
CA ILE A 42 17.12 -19.22 0.00
C ILE A 42 17.34 -17.69 0.11
N GLU A 43 17.80 -17.22 1.25
CA GLU A 43 18.04 -15.78 1.45
C GLU A 43 19.21 -15.27 0.57
N TYR A 44 20.28 -16.07 0.42
CA TYR A 44 21.38 -15.76 -0.50
C TYR A 44 20.90 -15.75 -1.96
N ASP A 45 20.18 -16.78 -2.38
CA ASP A 45 19.62 -16.87 -3.74
C ASP A 45 18.72 -15.65 -4.05
N ASN A 46 17.92 -15.22 -3.09
CA ASN A 46 17.07 -14.03 -3.22
C ASN A 46 17.88 -12.74 -3.35
N ILE A 47 18.98 -12.59 -2.65
CA ILE A 47 19.89 -11.44 -2.76
C ILE A 47 20.56 -11.45 -4.13
N GLU A 48 21.04 -12.59 -4.61
CA GLU A 48 21.66 -12.74 -5.93
C GLU A 48 20.68 -12.37 -7.05
N LEU A 49 19.46 -12.93 -7.03
CA LEU A 49 18.42 -12.59 -7.99
C LEU A 49 18.04 -11.09 -7.95
N THR A 50 18.02 -10.49 -6.76
CA THR A 50 17.80 -9.05 -6.60
C THR A 50 18.93 -8.25 -7.23
N THR A 51 20.19 -8.68 -7.07
CA THR A 51 21.36 -8.05 -7.70
C THR A 51 21.26 -8.09 -9.20
N ILE A 52 20.99 -9.26 -9.78
CA ILE A 52 20.81 -9.45 -11.23
C ILE A 52 19.68 -8.54 -11.76
N PHE A 53 18.55 -8.49 -11.07
CA PHE A 53 17.42 -7.64 -11.45
C PHE A 53 17.82 -6.17 -11.48
N VAL A 54 18.46 -5.69 -10.41
CA VAL A 54 18.82 -4.26 -10.26
C VAL A 54 19.84 -3.83 -11.31
N GLU A 55 20.83 -4.68 -11.62
CA GLU A 55 21.87 -4.38 -12.62
C GLU A 55 21.28 -4.27 -14.04
N ASN A 56 20.32 -5.13 -14.35
CA ASN A 56 19.69 -5.18 -15.67
C ASN A 56 18.52 -4.19 -15.83
N ASN A 57 17.90 -3.71 -14.75
CA ASN A 57 16.66 -2.95 -14.78
C ASN A 57 16.75 -1.64 -13.98
N LYS A 58 17.75 -0.79 -14.30
CA LYS A 58 18.01 0.47 -13.57
C LYS A 58 16.80 1.43 -13.54
N LYS A 59 16.02 1.49 -14.63
CA LYS A 59 14.82 2.35 -14.70
C LYS A 59 13.72 1.83 -13.76
N SER A 60 13.46 0.54 -13.78
CA SER A 60 12.49 -0.09 -12.88
C SER A 60 12.90 0.06 -11.42
N LEU A 61 14.19 -0.03 -11.10
CA LEU A 61 14.70 0.23 -9.75
C LEU A 61 14.36 1.64 -9.26
N GLU A 62 14.61 2.66 -10.08
CA GLU A 62 14.32 4.05 -9.69
C GLU A 62 12.81 4.26 -9.50
N GLU A 63 11.99 3.64 -10.35
CA GLU A 63 10.54 3.68 -10.21
C GLU A 63 10.08 2.98 -8.93
N ILE A 64 10.57 1.77 -8.66
CA ILE A 64 10.27 1.03 -7.42
C ILE A 64 10.66 1.86 -6.19
N LYS A 65 11.86 2.43 -6.14
CA LYS A 65 12.29 3.28 -5.02
C LYS A 65 11.35 4.46 -4.80
N ARG A 66 10.93 5.13 -5.88
CA ARG A 66 9.99 6.24 -5.82
C ARG A 66 8.64 5.82 -5.25
N ARG A 67 8.13 4.65 -5.65
CA ARG A 67 6.86 4.11 -5.14
C ARG A 67 6.94 3.73 -3.67
N LEU A 68 8.05 3.11 -3.25
CA LEU A 68 8.27 2.75 -1.84
C LEU A 68 8.19 3.96 -0.90
N LEU A 69 8.60 5.16 -1.33
CA LEU A 69 8.49 6.39 -0.55
C LEU A 69 7.04 6.78 -0.21
N SER A 70 6.08 6.40 -1.04
CA SER A 70 4.66 6.72 -0.87
C SER A 70 3.89 5.65 -0.09
N ILE A 71 4.50 4.51 0.19
CA ILE A 71 3.84 3.39 0.85
C ILE A 71 3.81 3.61 2.36
N LYS A 72 2.60 3.58 2.91
CA LYS A 72 2.33 3.58 4.35
C LYS A 72 1.98 2.17 4.84
N ASP A 73 2.15 1.96 6.14
CA ASP A 73 1.62 0.76 6.80
C ASP A 73 0.13 0.92 7.07
N ILE A 74 -0.66 0.11 6.37
CA ILE A 74 -2.13 0.06 6.52
C ILE A 74 -2.60 -1.17 7.30
N SER A 75 -1.70 -1.87 8.00
CA SER A 75 -2.03 -3.10 8.73
C SER A 75 -3.21 -2.91 9.68
N ASN A 76 -3.22 -1.81 10.46
CA ASN A 76 -4.30 -1.52 11.41
C ASN A 76 -5.65 -1.30 10.71
N VAL A 77 -5.65 -0.66 9.54
CA VAL A 77 -6.88 -0.47 8.74
C VAL A 77 -7.42 -1.82 8.30
N ILE A 78 -6.55 -2.71 7.81
CA ILE A 78 -6.95 -4.04 7.36
C ILE A 78 -7.45 -4.90 8.53
N TYR A 79 -6.83 -4.82 9.71
CA TYR A 79 -7.31 -5.55 10.90
C TYR A 79 -8.69 -5.07 11.34
N ARG A 80 -8.94 -3.76 11.40
CA ARG A 80 -10.28 -3.21 11.68
C ARG A 80 -11.30 -3.70 10.65
N LEU A 81 -10.94 -3.69 9.37
CA LEU A 81 -11.78 -4.21 8.29
C LEU A 81 -12.14 -5.69 8.51
N LYS A 82 -11.17 -6.53 8.87
CA LYS A 82 -11.38 -7.97 9.17
C LYS A 82 -12.28 -8.20 10.39
N GLU A 83 -12.26 -7.30 11.35
CA GLU A 83 -13.14 -7.30 12.53
C GLU A 83 -14.55 -6.78 12.23
N GLY A 84 -14.82 -6.38 10.98
CA GLY A 84 -16.14 -5.92 10.53
C GLY A 84 -16.43 -4.45 10.79
N TYR A 85 -15.40 -3.64 11.08
CA TYR A 85 -15.57 -2.18 11.16
C TYR A 85 -15.84 -1.59 9.79
N ILE A 86 -16.76 -0.64 9.73
CA ILE A 86 -16.97 0.20 8.54
C ILE A 86 -15.84 1.21 8.49
N LEU A 87 -15.14 1.26 7.38
CA LEU A 87 -14.03 2.19 7.15
C LEU A 87 -14.54 3.59 6.81
N ASP A 88 -13.75 4.60 7.15
CA ASP A 88 -13.98 5.99 6.77
C ASP A 88 -13.24 6.38 5.47
N ASP A 89 -13.44 7.60 5.02
CA ASP A 89 -12.86 8.10 3.76
C ASP A 89 -11.33 8.16 3.80
N LEU A 90 -10.74 8.38 4.98
CA LEU A 90 -9.29 8.38 5.17
C LEU A 90 -8.71 6.96 5.07
N ASP A 91 -9.41 5.99 5.66
CA ASP A 91 -9.05 4.58 5.55
C ASP A 91 -9.09 4.10 4.09
N PHE A 92 -10.15 4.45 3.35
CA PHE A 92 -10.25 4.14 1.92
C PHE A 92 -9.16 4.81 1.10
N PHE A 93 -8.85 6.06 1.42
CA PHE A 93 -7.73 6.78 0.80
C PHE A 93 -6.40 6.05 1.01
N ASP A 94 -6.09 5.66 2.25
CA ASP A 94 -4.83 4.97 2.56
C ASP A 94 -4.76 3.59 1.88
N ILE A 95 -5.86 2.82 1.82
CA ILE A 95 -5.92 1.56 1.05
C ILE A 95 -5.76 1.83 -0.45
N LYS A 96 -6.40 2.86 -1.01
CA LYS A 96 -6.29 3.22 -2.43
C LYS A 96 -4.85 3.53 -2.80
N ILE A 97 -4.17 4.39 -2.02
CA ILE A 97 -2.77 4.74 -2.28
C ILE A 97 -1.88 3.51 -2.20
N PHE A 98 -2.03 2.71 -1.13
CA PHE A 98 -1.28 1.48 -1.00
C PHE A 98 -1.48 0.55 -2.21
N ALA A 99 -2.73 0.34 -2.62
CA ALA A 99 -3.04 -0.54 -3.75
C ALA A 99 -2.48 -0.01 -5.08
N LEU A 100 -2.60 1.30 -5.35
CA LEU A 100 -2.06 1.94 -6.55
C LEU A 100 -0.53 1.81 -6.63
N GLU A 101 0.18 2.16 -5.56
CA GLU A 101 1.64 2.13 -5.57
C GLU A 101 2.16 0.68 -5.59
N THR A 102 1.51 -0.23 -4.87
CA THR A 102 1.84 -1.66 -4.89
C THR A 102 1.59 -2.28 -6.26
N GLN A 103 0.49 -1.92 -6.95
CA GLN A 103 0.22 -2.40 -8.31
C GLN A 103 1.30 -1.95 -9.30
N ARG A 104 1.75 -0.70 -9.20
CA ARG A 104 2.85 -0.19 -10.03
C ARG A 104 4.17 -0.92 -9.76
N ILE A 105 4.46 -1.25 -8.48
CA ILE A 105 5.63 -2.07 -8.14
C ILE A 105 5.47 -3.48 -8.71
N TYR A 106 4.27 -4.08 -8.60
CA TYR A 106 3.97 -5.38 -9.19
C TYR A 106 4.27 -5.41 -10.70
N ASP A 107 3.85 -4.36 -11.43
CA ASP A 107 4.04 -4.24 -12.86
C ASP A 107 5.54 -4.09 -13.24
N GLU A 108 6.35 -3.41 -12.40
CA GLU A 108 7.79 -3.24 -12.60
C GLU A 108 8.60 -4.51 -12.30
N ILE A 109 8.21 -5.28 -11.29
CA ILE A 109 8.92 -6.50 -10.86
C ILE A 109 8.76 -7.61 -11.91
N ASN A 110 7.59 -7.70 -12.56
CA ASN A 110 7.21 -8.80 -13.43
C ASN A 110 7.41 -10.17 -12.73
N GLU A 111 7.89 -11.16 -13.49
CA GLU A 111 8.24 -12.48 -12.95
C GLU A 111 9.66 -12.57 -12.38
N SER A 112 10.48 -11.54 -12.57
CA SER A 112 11.92 -11.55 -12.24
C SER A 112 12.20 -11.66 -10.74
N LEU A 113 11.35 -11.07 -9.89
CA LEU A 113 11.48 -11.11 -8.43
C LEU A 113 10.22 -11.73 -7.79
N PHE A 114 9.78 -12.88 -8.30
CA PHE A 114 8.56 -13.55 -7.87
C PHE A 114 8.46 -13.77 -6.36
N PHE A 115 9.58 -13.99 -5.67
CA PHE A 115 9.65 -14.21 -4.21
C PHE A 115 9.33 -12.96 -3.39
N THR A 116 9.44 -11.75 -3.97
CA THR A 116 9.02 -10.49 -3.35
C THR A 116 7.79 -9.90 -4.01
N SER A 117 7.24 -10.54 -5.04
CA SER A 117 6.11 -10.01 -5.77
C SER A 117 4.87 -9.89 -4.89
N PRO A 118 4.29 -8.69 -4.75
CA PRO A 118 3.01 -8.53 -4.10
C PRO A 118 1.90 -9.21 -4.90
N LYS A 119 0.68 -9.22 -4.42
CA LYS A 119 -0.48 -9.65 -5.21
C LYS A 119 -0.89 -8.56 -6.20
N ASN A 120 -1.49 -8.98 -7.31
CA ASN A 120 -2.18 -8.05 -8.19
C ASN A 120 -3.36 -7.42 -7.44
N LEU A 121 -3.36 -6.09 -7.32
CA LEU A 121 -4.35 -5.30 -6.57
C LEU A 121 -5.27 -4.46 -7.48
N GLU A 122 -5.30 -4.71 -8.78
CA GLU A 122 -6.17 -3.98 -9.71
C GLU A 122 -7.65 -3.99 -9.28
N LYS A 123 -8.12 -5.12 -8.72
CA LYS A 123 -9.49 -5.20 -8.21
C LYS A 123 -9.73 -4.27 -7.02
N VAL A 124 -8.75 -4.13 -6.13
CA VAL A 124 -8.83 -3.18 -5.01
C VAL A 124 -8.83 -1.75 -5.54
N VAL A 125 -7.95 -1.46 -6.50
CA VAL A 125 -7.92 -0.15 -7.17
C VAL A 125 -9.27 0.15 -7.82
N SER A 126 -9.84 -0.76 -8.60
CA SER A 126 -11.12 -0.54 -9.29
C SER A 126 -12.32 -0.34 -8.33
N ILE A 127 -12.28 -0.95 -7.14
CA ILE A 127 -13.29 -0.72 -6.10
C ILE A 127 -13.22 0.73 -5.57
N LEU A 128 -12.00 1.27 -5.38
CA LEU A 128 -11.78 2.58 -4.78
C LEU A 128 -11.53 3.72 -5.79
N ASP A 129 -11.44 3.40 -7.06
CA ASP A 129 -11.21 4.32 -8.18
C ASP A 129 -12.14 4.00 -9.36
N PRO A 130 -13.47 4.13 -9.19
CA PRO A 130 -14.43 3.73 -10.22
C PRO A 130 -14.31 4.57 -11.51
N GLU A 131 -13.72 5.76 -11.42
CA GLU A 131 -13.43 6.66 -12.56
C GLU A 131 -12.10 6.34 -13.24
N ASN A 132 -11.31 5.39 -12.70
CA ASN A 132 -9.99 5.00 -13.19
C ASN A 132 -9.03 6.19 -13.40
N MET A 133 -9.12 7.18 -12.52
CA MET A 133 -8.29 8.40 -12.58
C MET A 133 -6.83 8.13 -12.14
N LYS A 134 -6.60 7.09 -11.33
CA LYS A 134 -5.29 6.68 -10.78
C LYS A 134 -4.52 7.82 -10.07
N ILE A 135 -5.28 8.73 -9.45
CA ILE A 135 -4.76 9.87 -8.69
C ILE A 135 -4.82 9.61 -7.18
N PRO A 136 -3.94 10.24 -6.38
CA PRO A 136 -3.90 10.08 -4.92
C PRO A 136 -4.98 10.93 -4.24
N SER A 137 -6.24 10.60 -4.49
CA SER A 137 -7.39 11.21 -3.82
C SER A 137 -8.49 10.16 -3.66
N PHE A 138 -9.31 10.33 -2.64
CA PHE A 138 -10.51 9.54 -2.43
C PHE A 138 -11.63 10.43 -1.89
N TYR A 139 -12.81 10.18 -2.36
CA TYR A 139 -14.10 10.69 -1.88
C TYR A 139 -15.17 9.69 -2.30
N ILE A 140 -16.35 9.75 -1.74
CA ILE A 140 -17.46 8.92 -2.19
C ILE A 140 -17.92 9.42 -3.57
N TYR A 141 -17.56 8.67 -4.61
CA TYR A 141 -17.87 9.01 -6.00
C TYR A 141 -19.36 8.86 -6.30
N SER A 142 -19.91 9.79 -7.09
CA SER A 142 -21.32 9.70 -7.55
C SER A 142 -21.59 8.43 -8.37
N LEU A 143 -20.57 7.84 -8.97
CA LEU A 143 -20.65 6.55 -9.71
C LEU A 143 -20.99 5.35 -8.83
N TYR A 144 -20.82 5.45 -7.51
CA TYR A 144 -21.20 4.33 -6.62
C TYR A 144 -22.71 4.16 -6.48
N SER A 145 -23.50 5.23 -6.71
CA SER A 145 -24.95 5.22 -6.60
C SER A 145 -25.60 6.25 -7.53
N ILE A 146 -26.58 5.81 -8.33
CA ILE A 146 -27.38 6.72 -9.15
C ILE A 146 -28.13 7.73 -8.27
N GLU A 147 -28.64 7.29 -7.12
CA GLU A 147 -29.34 8.14 -6.15
C GLU A 147 -28.44 9.25 -5.60
N LEU A 148 -27.16 8.92 -5.29
CA LEU A 148 -26.17 9.91 -4.84
C LEU A 148 -25.91 10.97 -5.92
N GLY A 149 -25.77 10.53 -7.18
CA GLY A 149 -25.59 11.44 -8.31
C GLY A 149 -26.78 12.41 -8.46
N GLN A 150 -27.99 11.90 -8.37
CA GLN A 150 -29.21 12.69 -8.49
C GLN A 150 -29.33 13.74 -7.36
N ILE A 151 -29.07 13.34 -6.11
CA ILE A 151 -29.11 14.26 -4.95
C ILE A 151 -28.07 15.37 -5.10
N ARG A 152 -26.84 15.04 -5.50
CA ARG A 152 -25.79 16.04 -5.72
C ARG A 152 -26.13 17.02 -6.84
N ASP A 153 -26.73 16.53 -7.93
CA ASP A 153 -27.21 17.37 -9.03
C ASP A 153 -28.38 18.30 -8.57
N GLU A 154 -29.25 17.79 -7.71
CA GLU A 154 -30.35 18.58 -7.14
C GLU A 154 -29.83 19.66 -6.20
N ILE A 155 -28.89 19.34 -5.30
CA ILE A 155 -28.21 20.31 -4.43
C ILE A 155 -27.55 21.39 -5.28
N LYS A 156 -26.85 21.02 -6.33
CA LYS A 156 -26.20 21.99 -7.24
C LYS A 156 -27.19 22.91 -7.90
N LYS A 157 -28.28 22.38 -8.47
CA LYS A 157 -29.34 23.16 -9.11
C LYS A 157 -30.04 24.15 -8.15
N LYS A 158 -30.24 23.72 -6.88
CA LYS A 158 -30.87 24.60 -5.86
C LYS A 158 -29.92 25.72 -5.40
N LYS A 159 -28.62 25.43 -5.32
CA LYS A 159 -27.60 26.44 -5.01
C LYS A 159 -27.43 27.49 -6.12
N GLU A 160 -27.56 27.08 -7.37
CA GLU A 160 -27.51 28.03 -8.52
C GLU A 160 -28.74 28.96 -8.59
N LYS A 161 -29.88 28.52 -8.06
CA LYS A 161 -31.08 29.34 -7.92
C LYS A 161 -31.00 30.10 -6.60
N VAL A 162 -30.40 31.28 -6.62
CA VAL A 162 -30.29 32.21 -5.47
C VAL A 162 -31.68 32.68 -5.03
N ILE A 163 -32.41 31.87 -4.27
CA ILE A 163 -33.67 32.24 -3.60
C ILE A 163 -33.47 31.85 -2.13
N ASP A 164 -33.61 32.83 -1.24
CA ASP A 164 -33.43 32.67 0.23
C ASP A 164 -34.31 31.58 0.87
N ASP A 165 -35.32 31.10 0.17
CA ASP A 165 -36.33 30.16 0.66
C ASP A 165 -35.92 28.67 0.55
N ASN A 166 -34.74 28.35 -0.05
CA ASN A 166 -34.34 26.98 -0.34
C ASN A 166 -33.42 26.34 0.73
N GLN A 167 -33.04 27.05 1.79
CA GLN A 167 -32.02 26.59 2.74
C GLN A 167 -32.46 25.33 3.49
N GLY A 168 -33.70 25.27 3.95
CA GLY A 168 -34.21 24.08 4.66
C GLY A 168 -34.36 22.83 3.78
N GLU A 169 -34.57 23.01 2.47
CA GLU A 169 -34.61 21.89 1.51
C GLU A 169 -33.22 21.38 1.17
N ILE A 170 -32.24 22.27 1.06
CA ILE A 170 -30.84 21.91 0.84
C ILE A 170 -30.27 21.12 2.04
N GLU A 171 -30.62 21.53 3.27
CA GLU A 171 -30.23 20.80 4.48
C GLU A 171 -30.77 19.35 4.48
N LYS A 172 -32.02 19.15 4.12
CA LYS A 172 -32.61 17.80 3.98
C LYS A 172 -31.92 16.97 2.92
N LEU A 173 -31.53 17.55 1.81
CA LEU A 173 -30.78 16.86 0.77
C LEU A 173 -29.39 16.45 1.26
N TYR A 174 -28.70 17.28 2.04
CA TYR A 174 -27.42 16.89 2.67
C TYR A 174 -27.59 15.75 3.68
N GLU A 175 -28.65 15.74 4.47
CA GLU A 175 -28.93 14.61 5.35
C GLU A 175 -29.18 13.30 4.57
N GLN A 176 -29.84 13.39 3.41
CA GLN A 176 -30.03 12.23 2.52
C GLN A 176 -28.71 11.79 1.88
N GLU A 177 -27.90 12.75 1.40
CA GLU A 177 -26.55 12.47 0.87
C GLU A 177 -25.71 11.71 1.89
N MET A 178 -25.61 12.18 3.12
CA MET A 178 -24.87 11.52 4.21
C MET A 178 -25.33 10.08 4.44
N LYS A 179 -26.65 9.84 4.49
CA LYS A 179 -27.21 8.49 4.68
C LYS A 179 -26.83 7.54 3.54
N ILE A 180 -26.79 8.03 2.31
CA ILE A 180 -26.39 7.24 1.15
C ILE A 180 -24.89 6.98 1.18
N GLU A 181 -24.09 7.99 1.50
CA GLU A 181 -22.64 7.82 1.65
C GLU A 181 -22.28 6.78 2.73
N ASP A 182 -22.98 6.77 3.86
CA ASP A 182 -22.77 5.77 4.92
C ASP A 182 -23.10 4.34 4.44
N LYS A 183 -24.14 4.18 3.61
CA LYS A 183 -24.44 2.89 2.97
C LYS A 183 -23.31 2.48 2.03
N ILE A 184 -22.81 3.42 1.23
CA ILE A 184 -21.71 3.18 0.30
C ILE A 184 -20.43 2.82 1.07
N ARG A 185 -20.10 3.51 2.17
CA ARG A 185 -18.95 3.13 3.03
C ARG A 185 -19.06 1.70 3.52
N LYS A 186 -20.24 1.29 3.96
CA LYS A 186 -20.48 -0.11 4.35
C LYS A 186 -20.26 -1.07 3.19
N GLU A 187 -20.86 -0.82 2.03
CA GLU A 187 -20.72 -1.67 0.84
C GLU A 187 -19.26 -1.77 0.36
N LEU A 188 -18.50 -0.67 0.40
CA LEU A 188 -17.09 -0.66 0.06
C LEU A 188 -16.28 -1.50 1.06
N SER A 189 -16.56 -1.34 2.36
CA SER A 189 -15.92 -2.16 3.40
C SER A 189 -16.21 -3.65 3.19
N ASP A 190 -17.46 -4.03 2.89
CA ASP A 190 -17.87 -5.41 2.61
C ASP A 190 -17.21 -5.98 1.32
N LYS A 191 -16.94 -5.14 0.34
CA LYS A 191 -16.19 -5.54 -0.87
C LYS A 191 -14.71 -5.74 -0.56
N LEU A 192 -14.10 -4.82 0.20
CA LEU A 192 -12.67 -4.82 0.49
C LEU A 192 -12.26 -5.93 1.45
N ILE A 193 -13.11 -6.37 2.37
CA ILE A 193 -12.80 -7.47 3.31
C ILE A 193 -12.37 -8.74 2.58
N LYS A 194 -12.90 -9.00 1.38
CA LYS A 194 -12.55 -10.14 0.53
C LYS A 194 -11.12 -10.08 0.00
N HIS A 195 -10.49 -8.90 0.05
CA HIS A 195 -9.13 -8.64 -0.41
C HIS A 195 -8.14 -8.46 0.74
N SER A 196 -8.58 -8.57 2.00
CA SER A 196 -7.75 -8.34 3.18
C SER A 196 -6.48 -9.21 3.20
N GLU A 197 -6.60 -10.50 2.85
CA GLU A 197 -5.44 -11.40 2.80
C GLU A 197 -4.44 -11.00 1.69
N SER A 198 -4.94 -10.56 0.54
CA SER A 198 -4.08 -10.07 -0.55
C SER A 198 -3.35 -8.79 -0.17
N LEU A 199 -4.02 -7.90 0.57
CA LEU A 199 -3.43 -6.66 1.09
C LEU A 199 -2.36 -6.96 2.15
N LEU A 200 -2.64 -7.84 3.13
CA LEU A 200 -1.67 -8.24 4.16
C LEU A 200 -0.44 -8.94 3.54
N TYR A 201 -0.67 -9.85 2.59
CA TYR A 201 0.40 -10.51 1.87
C TYR A 201 1.27 -9.47 1.13
N SER A 202 0.64 -8.50 0.48
CA SER A 202 1.36 -7.46 -0.26
C SER A 202 2.17 -6.54 0.67
N LEU A 203 1.65 -6.20 1.86
CA LEU A 203 2.42 -5.48 2.89
C LEU A 203 3.70 -6.23 3.29
N ASP A 204 3.60 -7.55 3.52
CA ASP A 204 4.76 -8.36 3.84
C ASP A 204 5.79 -8.38 2.70
N LYS A 205 5.33 -8.56 1.46
CA LYS A 205 6.22 -8.62 0.29
C LYS A 205 6.88 -7.28 -0.01
N ILE A 206 6.18 -6.17 0.13
CA ILE A 206 6.76 -4.83 0.00
C ILE A 206 7.83 -4.57 1.07
N GLY A 207 7.56 -4.96 2.33
CA GLY A 207 8.58 -4.84 3.38
C GLY A 207 9.82 -5.71 3.12
N TYR A 208 9.64 -6.87 2.51
CA TYR A 208 10.74 -7.75 2.12
C TYR A 208 11.52 -7.20 0.92
N LEU A 209 10.85 -6.65 -0.08
CA LEU A 209 11.48 -5.99 -1.21
C LEU A 209 12.37 -4.81 -0.75
N ASP A 210 11.85 -3.96 0.11
CA ASP A 210 12.60 -2.83 0.68
C ASP A 210 13.87 -3.33 1.41
N LEU A 211 13.76 -4.41 2.19
CA LEU A 211 14.90 -5.01 2.88
C LEU A 211 15.96 -5.55 1.89
N LEU A 212 15.55 -6.25 0.83
CA LEU A 212 16.48 -6.79 -0.15
C LEU A 212 17.20 -5.68 -0.93
N LEU A 213 16.48 -4.64 -1.33
CA LEU A 213 17.08 -3.48 -1.98
C LEU A 213 18.05 -2.74 -1.06
N ALA A 214 17.74 -2.64 0.24
CA ALA A 214 18.64 -2.07 1.24
C ALA A 214 19.90 -2.92 1.43
N LYS A 215 19.78 -4.26 1.47
CA LYS A 215 20.93 -5.21 1.52
C LYS A 215 21.80 -5.07 0.27
N TRP A 216 21.20 -5.10 -0.91
CA TRP A 216 21.94 -4.90 -2.17
C TRP A 216 22.71 -3.58 -2.15
N ASN A 217 22.08 -2.47 -1.75
CA ASN A 217 22.74 -1.17 -1.68
C ASN A 217 23.92 -1.16 -0.69
N LEU A 218 23.76 -1.82 0.45
CA LEU A 218 24.82 -1.98 1.46
C LEU A 218 26.00 -2.76 0.87
N MET A 219 25.74 -3.92 0.24
CA MET A 219 26.76 -4.77 -0.36
C MET A 219 27.54 -4.03 -1.46
N LYS A 220 26.84 -3.26 -2.30
CA LYS A 220 27.45 -2.41 -3.33
C LYS A 220 28.39 -1.36 -2.71
N ASN A 221 27.96 -0.66 -1.65
CA ASN A 221 28.74 0.37 -1.01
C ASN A 221 30.01 -0.16 -0.34
N TYR A 222 30.02 -1.41 0.10
CA TYR A 222 31.17 -2.08 0.72
C TYR A 222 31.96 -2.96 -0.25
N HIS A 223 31.68 -2.89 -1.58
CA HIS A 223 32.35 -3.70 -2.60
C HIS A 223 32.29 -5.21 -2.33
N LEU A 224 31.20 -5.70 -1.72
CA LEU A 224 31.03 -7.12 -1.41
C LEU A 224 30.44 -7.91 -2.58
N LEU A 225 29.95 -7.24 -3.62
CA LEU A 225 29.33 -7.88 -4.78
C LEU A 225 30.37 -8.53 -5.72
N ASP A 226 31.64 -8.11 -5.64
CA ASP A 226 32.73 -8.64 -6.48
C ASP A 226 33.27 -9.99 -5.96
N GLN A 227 32.71 -10.52 -4.87
CA GLN A 227 33.15 -11.75 -4.19
C GLN A 227 32.24 -12.96 -4.47
N PHE A 228 31.22 -12.79 -5.29
CA PHE A 228 30.28 -13.85 -5.70
C PHE A 228 30.38 -14.03 -7.25
#